data_59c3fc5bb617c047a458f06d6506de6b
#
_entry.id   59c3fc5bb617c047a458f06d6506de6b
#
_cell.length_a   1.000
_cell.length_b   1.000
_cell.length_c   1.000
_cell.angle_alpha   90.00
_cell.angle_beta   90.00
_cell.angle_gamma   90.00
#
_symmetry.space_group_name_H-M   'P 1'
#
loop_
_entity.id
_entity.type
_entity.pdbx_description
1 polymer ?
#
loop_
_entity_poly.entity_id
_entity_poly.type
_entity_poly.pdbx_seq_one_letter_code
_entity_poly.pdbx_strand_id
1 'polypeptide(L)'
;MFQPFVNEPYSDFTVPANEAAYRVALAGVREQLGTHYPVVIGEESVETKRRIESVNPGRPSEVVGSAAGADAELAERSIEMAWLAFAGWSQRSAEDRGRHLVKLAALMRDRKYELSAWETIEASKNWLEAEADVAEAIDFVEYYARQAVRLAQPIDVVAYPGEENESHLIPIGAGVVIPPWNFPLAILAGMAIGPVAAGNTVVVKPASTTPIIAAKFMELVQAAGFPPGVINYLPGAGSEIGDVLVDHPRTRFVNFTGSKEVGLRIAERSAHVQPGQLWLKRAF
;
A
#
# COMPACT_ATOMS: atom_id res chain seq x y z
N MET A 1 -23.88 -2.24 -7.72
CA MET A 1 -23.84 -1.91 -6.27
C MET A 1 -23.04 -3.01 -5.59
N PHE A 2 -22.10 -2.69 -4.70
CA PHE A 2 -21.36 -3.69 -3.95
C PHE A 2 -22.23 -4.32 -2.88
N GLN A 3 -21.95 -5.60 -2.55
CA GLN A 3 -22.57 -6.25 -1.39
C GLN A 3 -22.18 -5.52 -0.09
N PRO A 4 -22.99 -5.53 0.96
CA PRO A 4 -22.61 -4.98 2.25
C PRO A 4 -21.25 -5.50 2.71
N PHE A 5 -20.51 -4.68 3.47
CA PHE A 5 -19.25 -5.09 4.06
C PHE A 5 -19.48 -6.17 5.13
N VAL A 6 -18.66 -7.20 5.07
CA VAL A 6 -18.56 -8.24 6.09
C VAL A 6 -17.09 -8.51 6.31
N ASN A 7 -16.67 -8.63 7.56
CA ASN A 7 -15.28 -8.94 7.88
C ASN A 7 -14.85 -10.29 7.31
N GLU A 8 -13.62 -10.37 6.88
CA GLU A 8 -12.99 -11.62 6.43
C GLU A 8 -12.92 -12.61 7.61
N PRO A 9 -13.49 -13.82 7.48
CA PRO A 9 -13.44 -14.80 8.56
C PRO A 9 -12.02 -15.30 8.80
N TYR A 10 -11.67 -15.48 10.08
CA TYR A 10 -10.42 -16.13 10.45
C TYR A 10 -10.49 -17.64 10.23
N SER A 11 -9.35 -18.21 9.87
CA SER A 11 -9.20 -19.65 9.71
C SER A 11 -9.05 -20.32 11.07
N ASP A 12 -9.86 -21.37 11.30
CA ASP A 12 -9.69 -22.23 12.46
C ASP A 12 -8.64 -23.31 12.14
N PHE A 13 -7.44 -23.15 12.67
CA PHE A 13 -6.33 -24.10 12.48
C PHE A 13 -6.45 -25.39 13.33
N THR A 14 -7.49 -25.52 14.17
CA THR A 14 -7.83 -26.81 14.76
C THR A 14 -8.49 -27.75 13.75
N VAL A 15 -8.98 -27.21 12.63
CA VAL A 15 -9.48 -27.99 11.49
C VAL A 15 -8.29 -28.51 10.68
N PRO A 16 -8.12 -29.85 10.58
CA PRO A 16 -6.94 -30.44 9.92
C PRO A 16 -6.73 -30.00 8.46
N ALA A 17 -7.81 -29.72 7.75
CA ALA A 17 -7.73 -29.24 6.36
C ALA A 17 -7.09 -27.85 6.26
N ASN A 18 -7.40 -26.91 7.17
CA ASN A 18 -6.82 -25.57 7.21
C ASN A 18 -5.33 -25.63 7.61
N GLU A 19 -5.01 -26.46 8.62
CA GLU A 19 -3.62 -26.70 8.99
C GLU A 19 -2.81 -27.26 7.82
N ALA A 20 -3.33 -28.27 7.13
CA ALA A 20 -2.65 -28.90 5.99
C ALA A 20 -2.46 -27.89 4.83
N ALA A 21 -3.47 -27.09 4.51
CA ALA A 21 -3.39 -26.07 3.47
C ALA A 21 -2.34 -25.00 3.80
N TYR A 22 -2.27 -24.56 5.06
CA TYR A 22 -1.26 -23.60 5.49
C TYR A 22 0.17 -24.18 5.41
N ARG A 23 0.36 -25.46 5.80
CA ARG A 23 1.65 -26.14 5.65
C ARG A 23 2.10 -26.26 4.20
N VAL A 24 1.17 -26.50 3.28
CA VAL A 24 1.44 -26.48 1.83
C VAL A 24 1.88 -25.10 1.38
N ALA A 25 1.19 -24.04 1.82
CA ALA A 25 1.57 -22.67 1.51
C ALA A 25 2.97 -22.30 2.04
N LEU A 26 3.30 -22.69 3.28
CA LEU A 26 4.64 -22.50 3.84
C LEU A 26 5.73 -23.23 3.03
N ALA A 27 5.45 -24.46 2.57
CA ALA A 27 6.37 -25.18 1.72
C ALA A 27 6.58 -24.47 0.38
N GLY A 28 5.50 -24.03 -0.28
CA GLY A 28 5.56 -23.30 -1.54
C GLY A 28 6.26 -21.93 -1.43
N VAL A 29 6.11 -21.22 -0.31
CA VAL A 29 6.85 -19.98 -0.05
C VAL A 29 8.35 -20.29 0.13
N ARG A 30 8.70 -21.37 0.81
CA ARG A 30 10.12 -21.76 0.98
C ARG A 30 10.83 -22.06 -0.33
N GLU A 31 10.13 -22.56 -1.34
CA GLU A 31 10.67 -22.76 -2.68
C GLU A 31 10.97 -21.44 -3.42
N GLN A 32 10.34 -20.34 -3.00
CA GLN A 32 10.51 -19.01 -3.57
C GLN A 32 11.53 -18.13 -2.83
N LEU A 33 12.10 -18.62 -1.72
CA LEU A 33 13.07 -17.86 -0.95
C LEU A 33 14.30 -17.48 -1.81
N GLY A 34 14.89 -16.32 -1.50
CA GLY A 34 16.00 -15.77 -2.23
C GLY A 34 15.63 -15.02 -3.51
N THR A 35 14.34 -14.93 -3.85
CA THR A 35 13.88 -14.16 -5.02
C THR A 35 14.22 -12.68 -4.86
N HIS A 36 14.60 -12.06 -5.98
CA HIS A 36 14.87 -10.62 -6.07
C HIS A 36 13.69 -9.89 -6.69
N TYR A 37 13.32 -8.74 -6.11
CA TYR A 37 12.19 -7.91 -6.55
C TYR A 37 12.68 -6.52 -6.97
N PRO A 38 12.37 -6.05 -8.19
CA PRO A 38 12.74 -4.72 -8.65
C PRO A 38 11.89 -3.64 -7.97
N VAL A 39 12.35 -2.39 -8.07
CA VAL A 39 11.50 -1.20 -7.89
C VAL A 39 10.44 -1.19 -9.00
N VAL A 40 9.20 -0.80 -8.68
CA VAL A 40 8.13 -0.68 -9.68
C VAL A 40 7.64 0.77 -9.74
N ILE A 41 7.86 1.43 -10.88
CA ILE A 41 7.42 2.81 -11.15
C ILE A 41 6.61 2.79 -12.44
N GLY A 42 5.30 2.96 -12.35
CA GLY A 42 4.41 2.81 -13.49
C GLY A 42 4.43 1.38 -14.02
N GLU A 43 4.76 1.21 -15.30
CA GLU A 43 4.93 -0.09 -15.96
C GLU A 43 6.35 -0.66 -15.84
N GLU A 44 7.30 0.18 -15.38
CA GLU A 44 8.69 -0.19 -15.38
C GLU A 44 9.08 -0.95 -14.12
N SER A 45 9.81 -2.04 -14.32
CA SER A 45 10.56 -2.76 -13.30
C SER A 45 12.02 -2.30 -13.36
N VAL A 46 12.48 -1.60 -12.33
CA VAL A 46 13.78 -0.95 -12.30
C VAL A 46 14.74 -1.70 -11.38
N GLU A 47 15.80 -2.23 -11.96
CA GLU A 47 16.91 -2.83 -11.21
C GLU A 47 17.91 -1.77 -10.78
N THR A 48 18.47 -1.94 -9.59
CA THR A 48 19.49 -1.06 -9.05
C THR A 48 20.70 -1.86 -8.55
N LYS A 49 21.84 -1.19 -8.39
CA LYS A 49 23.03 -1.80 -7.79
C LYS A 49 22.88 -2.05 -6.29
N ARG A 50 21.98 -1.31 -5.64
CA ARG A 50 21.70 -1.43 -4.22
C ARG A 50 20.69 -2.56 -4.00
N ARG A 51 20.91 -3.34 -2.98
CA ARG A 51 20.01 -4.40 -2.55
C ARG A 51 19.61 -4.23 -1.10
N ILE A 52 18.34 -4.42 -0.81
CA ILE A 52 17.80 -4.53 0.52
C ILE A 52 17.51 -6.00 0.71
N GLU A 53 18.30 -6.65 1.54
CA GLU A 53 18.11 -8.06 1.87
C GLU A 53 17.13 -8.18 3.04
N SER A 54 16.15 -9.07 2.90
CA SER A 54 15.23 -9.46 3.96
C SER A 54 15.64 -10.84 4.47
N VAL A 55 15.76 -10.96 5.79
CA VAL A 55 16.13 -12.21 6.47
C VAL A 55 15.02 -12.64 7.43
N ASN A 56 14.87 -13.93 7.61
CA ASN A 56 13.94 -14.48 8.58
C ASN A 56 14.40 -14.16 10.01
N PRO A 57 13.65 -13.34 10.81
CA PRO A 57 14.09 -13.00 12.16
C PRO A 57 14.23 -14.20 13.10
N GLY A 58 13.45 -15.26 12.87
CA GLY A 58 13.54 -16.52 13.63
C GLY A 58 14.72 -17.42 13.20
N ARG A 59 15.31 -17.12 12.01
CA ARG A 59 16.49 -17.81 11.44
C ARG A 59 17.35 -16.84 10.66
N PRO A 60 18.17 -16.00 11.29
CA PRO A 60 18.90 -14.91 10.62
C PRO A 60 19.84 -15.33 9.47
N SER A 61 20.16 -16.62 9.36
CA SER A 61 20.91 -17.17 8.22
C SER A 61 20.04 -17.52 7.01
N GLU A 62 18.71 -17.46 7.14
CA GLU A 62 17.75 -17.75 6.07
C GLU A 62 17.36 -16.43 5.37
N VAL A 63 17.85 -16.25 4.16
CA VAL A 63 17.49 -15.09 3.33
C VAL A 63 16.11 -15.33 2.76
N VAL A 64 15.17 -14.43 3.08
CA VAL A 64 13.80 -14.47 2.56
C VAL A 64 13.76 -14.03 1.10
N GLY A 65 14.47 -12.96 0.80
CA GLY A 65 14.59 -12.41 -0.54
C GLY A 65 15.33 -11.08 -0.51
N SER A 66 15.35 -10.40 -1.64
CA SER A 66 15.92 -9.05 -1.71
C SER A 66 15.07 -8.14 -2.59
N ALA A 67 15.13 -6.85 -2.32
CA ALA A 67 14.53 -5.83 -3.17
C ALA A 67 15.61 -4.87 -3.70
N ALA A 68 15.39 -4.33 -4.89
CA ALA A 68 16.23 -3.26 -5.43
C ALA A 68 16.07 -2.00 -4.57
N GLY A 69 17.16 -1.43 -4.06
CA GLY A 69 17.14 -0.23 -3.23
C GLY A 69 17.08 1.03 -4.08
N ALA A 70 15.98 1.79 -3.97
CA ALA A 70 15.82 3.06 -4.66
C ALA A 70 16.76 4.14 -4.09
N ASP A 71 17.16 5.06 -4.95
CA ASP A 71 17.90 6.29 -4.64
C ASP A 71 17.00 7.54 -4.77
N ALA A 72 17.59 8.71 -4.58
CA ALA A 72 16.87 9.98 -4.65
C ALA A 72 16.25 10.24 -6.04
N GLU A 73 16.93 9.87 -7.13
CA GLU A 73 16.44 10.06 -8.49
C GLU A 73 15.17 9.21 -8.73
N LEU A 74 15.18 7.94 -8.30
CA LEU A 74 14.02 7.07 -8.38
C LEU A 74 12.87 7.55 -7.47
N ALA A 75 13.20 8.16 -6.32
CA ALA A 75 12.19 8.75 -5.44
C ALA A 75 11.47 9.93 -6.12
N GLU A 76 12.19 10.86 -6.69
CA GLU A 76 11.63 11.97 -7.46
C GLU A 76 10.79 11.46 -8.64
N ARG A 77 11.35 10.55 -9.43
CA ARG A 77 10.67 9.95 -10.59
C ARG A 77 9.37 9.23 -10.19
N SER A 78 9.33 8.58 -9.04
CA SER A 78 8.14 7.89 -8.56
C SER A 78 6.98 8.85 -8.24
N ILE A 79 7.27 10.02 -7.68
CA ILE A 79 6.26 11.07 -7.43
C ILE A 79 5.75 11.65 -8.76
N GLU A 80 6.64 11.88 -9.73
CA GLU A 80 6.26 12.35 -11.06
C GLU A 80 5.32 11.35 -11.75
N MET A 81 5.64 10.05 -11.70
CA MET A 81 4.81 8.99 -12.26
C MET A 81 3.45 8.91 -11.56
N ALA A 82 3.42 9.03 -10.23
CA ALA A 82 2.17 9.06 -9.48
C ALA A 82 1.28 10.24 -9.92
N TRP A 83 1.84 11.41 -10.22
CA TRP A 83 1.10 12.54 -10.77
C TRP A 83 0.61 12.32 -12.20
N LEU A 84 1.39 11.66 -13.04
CA LEU A 84 0.94 11.29 -14.39
C LEU A 84 -0.29 10.36 -14.32
N ALA A 85 -0.23 9.35 -13.47
CA ALA A 85 -1.35 8.43 -13.26
C ALA A 85 -2.57 9.11 -12.62
N PHE A 86 -2.34 10.10 -11.73
CA PHE A 86 -3.40 10.84 -11.05
C PHE A 86 -4.37 11.51 -12.05
N ALA A 87 -3.87 12.05 -13.15
CA ALA A 87 -4.70 12.72 -14.15
C ALA A 87 -5.83 11.81 -14.69
N GLY A 88 -5.54 10.54 -14.92
CA GLY A 88 -6.53 9.56 -15.38
C GLY A 88 -7.31 8.90 -14.24
N TRP A 89 -6.62 8.54 -13.14
CA TRP A 89 -7.24 7.83 -12.03
C TRP A 89 -8.28 8.68 -11.28
N SER A 90 -8.00 9.96 -11.05
CA SER A 90 -8.90 10.89 -10.36
C SER A 90 -10.21 11.13 -11.09
N GLN A 91 -10.23 10.95 -12.42
CA GLN A 91 -11.42 11.13 -13.25
C GLN A 91 -12.32 9.89 -13.32
N ARG A 92 -11.87 8.75 -12.82
CA ARG A 92 -12.69 7.53 -12.77
C ARG A 92 -13.77 7.67 -11.71
N SER A 93 -14.96 7.11 -11.97
CA SER A 93 -16.00 7.07 -10.95
C SER A 93 -15.55 6.27 -9.71
N ALA A 94 -16.13 6.56 -8.55
CA ALA A 94 -15.83 5.81 -7.34
C ALA A 94 -16.19 4.32 -7.47
N GLU A 95 -17.24 3.99 -8.23
CA GLU A 95 -17.63 2.61 -8.54
C GLU A 95 -16.60 1.90 -9.39
N ASP A 96 -16.00 2.60 -10.37
CA ASP A 96 -14.94 2.01 -11.21
C ASP A 96 -13.69 1.74 -10.38
N ARG A 97 -13.24 2.70 -9.60
CA ARG A 97 -12.14 2.49 -8.66
C ARG A 97 -12.45 1.35 -7.68
N GLY A 98 -13.66 1.35 -7.11
CA GLY A 98 -14.11 0.30 -6.21
C GLY A 98 -14.09 -1.12 -6.81
N ARG A 99 -14.35 -1.27 -8.13
CA ARG A 99 -14.23 -2.57 -8.82
C ARG A 99 -12.80 -3.10 -8.82
N HIS A 100 -11.78 -2.24 -8.99
CA HIS A 100 -10.38 -2.65 -8.89
C HIS A 100 -10.04 -3.12 -7.46
N LEU A 101 -10.56 -2.41 -6.44
CA LEU A 101 -10.34 -2.78 -5.04
C LEU A 101 -11.00 -4.13 -4.71
N VAL A 102 -12.25 -4.33 -5.08
CA VAL A 102 -12.94 -5.61 -4.83
C VAL A 102 -12.23 -6.78 -5.53
N LYS A 103 -11.72 -6.55 -6.74
CA LYS A 103 -10.90 -7.55 -7.43
C LYS A 103 -9.58 -7.83 -6.70
N LEU A 104 -8.93 -6.80 -6.17
CA LEU A 104 -7.73 -6.95 -5.33
C LEU A 104 -8.03 -7.78 -4.08
N ALA A 105 -9.12 -7.46 -3.37
CA ALA A 105 -9.54 -8.23 -2.20
C ALA A 105 -9.82 -9.71 -2.52
N ALA A 106 -10.45 -9.99 -3.67
CA ALA A 106 -10.67 -11.35 -4.12
C ALA A 106 -9.35 -12.11 -4.37
N LEU A 107 -8.38 -11.48 -5.05
CA LEU A 107 -7.06 -12.06 -5.29
C LEU A 107 -6.27 -12.28 -3.99
N MET A 108 -6.38 -11.35 -3.03
CA MET A 108 -5.78 -11.52 -1.71
C MET A 108 -6.41 -12.72 -0.97
N ARG A 109 -7.72 -12.88 -1.06
CA ARG A 109 -8.47 -13.99 -0.46
C ARG A 109 -8.07 -15.34 -1.07
N ASP A 110 -7.92 -15.40 -2.38
CA ASP A 110 -7.48 -16.61 -3.09
C ASP A 110 -6.04 -17.02 -2.68
N ARG A 111 -5.18 -16.06 -2.33
CA ARG A 111 -3.80 -16.28 -1.90
C ARG A 111 -3.60 -16.08 -0.39
N LYS A 112 -4.67 -16.16 0.42
CA LYS A 112 -4.65 -15.83 1.84
C LYS A 112 -3.56 -16.60 2.61
N TYR A 113 -3.50 -17.91 2.48
CA TYR A 113 -2.48 -18.72 3.14
C TYR A 113 -1.06 -18.50 2.61
N GLU A 114 -0.90 -18.21 1.33
CA GLU A 114 0.40 -17.87 0.77
C GLU A 114 0.92 -16.55 1.36
N LEU A 115 0.08 -15.50 1.38
CA LEU A 115 0.43 -14.21 1.98
C LEU A 115 0.77 -14.36 3.47
N SER A 116 -0.05 -15.11 4.21
CA SER A 116 0.21 -15.39 5.63
C SER A 116 1.52 -16.18 5.84
N ALA A 117 1.85 -17.11 4.94
CA ALA A 117 3.10 -17.86 4.98
C ALA A 117 4.32 -16.94 4.73
N TRP A 118 4.21 -15.96 3.84
CA TRP A 118 5.24 -14.92 3.66
C TRP A 118 5.46 -14.15 4.95
N GLU A 119 4.41 -13.70 5.64
CA GLU A 119 4.54 -12.99 6.91
C GLU A 119 5.09 -13.85 8.04
N THR A 120 4.73 -15.15 8.08
CA THR A 120 5.33 -16.09 9.03
C THR A 120 6.84 -16.19 8.84
N ILE A 121 7.33 -16.14 7.60
CA ILE A 121 8.76 -16.27 7.31
C ILE A 121 9.46 -14.91 7.41
N GLU A 122 8.93 -13.84 6.81
CA GLU A 122 9.58 -12.53 6.74
C GLU A 122 9.49 -11.75 8.06
N ALA A 123 8.35 -11.83 8.77
CA ALA A 123 8.12 -11.08 10.01
C ALA A 123 8.11 -11.97 11.28
N SER A 124 8.36 -13.28 11.15
CA SER A 124 8.31 -14.29 12.25
C SER A 124 6.99 -14.28 13.01
N LYS A 125 5.87 -13.98 12.35
CA LYS A 125 4.55 -14.09 12.95
C LYS A 125 4.14 -15.54 13.13
N ASN A 126 3.43 -15.86 14.20
CA ASN A 126 2.74 -17.14 14.29
C ASN A 126 1.57 -17.18 13.29
N TRP A 127 1.05 -18.39 13.02
CA TRP A 127 0.03 -18.58 11.97
C TRP A 127 -1.24 -17.78 12.19
N LEU A 128 -1.69 -17.65 13.44
CA LEU A 128 -2.90 -16.89 13.78
C LEU A 128 -2.70 -15.40 13.54
N GLU A 129 -1.56 -14.85 13.95
CA GLU A 129 -1.23 -13.43 13.75
C GLU A 129 -0.97 -13.10 12.29
N ALA A 130 -0.29 -13.97 11.54
CA ALA A 130 -0.05 -13.78 10.11
C ALA A 130 -1.36 -13.82 9.32
N GLU A 131 -2.24 -14.77 9.64
CA GLU A 131 -3.53 -14.90 8.96
C GLU A 131 -4.48 -13.75 9.33
N ALA A 132 -4.44 -13.27 10.57
CA ALA A 132 -5.21 -12.11 11.01
C ALA A 132 -4.77 -10.81 10.31
N ASP A 133 -3.47 -10.62 10.09
CA ASP A 133 -2.93 -9.49 9.33
C ASP A 133 -3.47 -9.50 7.88
N VAL A 134 -3.41 -10.65 7.21
CA VAL A 134 -3.94 -10.79 5.85
C VAL A 134 -5.46 -10.57 5.80
N ALA A 135 -6.20 -11.08 6.79
CA ALA A 135 -7.65 -10.87 6.88
C ALA A 135 -7.97 -9.37 7.06
N GLU A 136 -7.25 -8.67 7.93
CA GLU A 136 -7.39 -7.23 8.13
C GLU A 136 -7.03 -6.45 6.84
N ALA A 137 -6.00 -6.87 6.12
CA ALA A 137 -5.66 -6.26 4.83
C ALA A 137 -6.81 -6.39 3.82
N ILE A 138 -7.45 -7.57 3.74
CA ILE A 138 -8.63 -7.79 2.90
C ILE A 138 -9.77 -6.88 3.35
N ASP A 139 -10.01 -6.79 4.65
CA ASP A 139 -11.06 -5.94 5.22
C ASP A 139 -10.86 -4.47 4.87
N PHE A 140 -9.64 -3.93 4.97
CA PHE A 140 -9.34 -2.56 4.54
C PHE A 140 -9.70 -2.34 3.07
N VAL A 141 -9.31 -3.24 2.19
CA VAL A 141 -9.57 -3.13 0.75
C VAL A 141 -11.07 -3.16 0.47
N GLU A 142 -11.80 -4.10 1.06
CA GLU A 142 -13.27 -4.24 0.93
C GLU A 142 -14.02 -3.04 1.53
N TYR A 143 -13.59 -2.58 2.71
CA TYR A 143 -14.21 -1.45 3.39
C TYR A 143 -14.03 -0.15 2.60
N TYR A 144 -12.81 0.18 2.18
CA TYR A 144 -12.54 1.42 1.45
C TYR A 144 -13.19 1.44 0.07
N ALA A 145 -13.35 0.29 -0.60
CA ALA A 145 -14.10 0.22 -1.85
C ALA A 145 -15.54 0.76 -1.67
N ARG A 146 -16.19 0.37 -0.58
CA ARG A 146 -17.56 0.81 -0.26
C ARG A 146 -17.61 2.24 0.25
N GLN A 147 -16.66 2.65 1.08
CA GLN A 147 -16.60 4.02 1.60
C GLN A 147 -16.35 5.04 0.48
N ALA A 148 -15.52 4.70 -0.52
CA ALA A 148 -15.28 5.57 -1.67
C ALA A 148 -16.59 5.87 -2.42
N VAL A 149 -17.42 4.85 -2.66
CA VAL A 149 -18.73 5.04 -3.33
C VAL A 149 -19.69 5.85 -2.46
N ARG A 150 -19.72 5.58 -1.15
CA ARG A 150 -20.55 6.37 -0.22
C ARG A 150 -20.16 7.84 -0.16
N LEU A 151 -18.84 8.12 -0.09
CA LEU A 151 -18.30 9.48 0.03
C LEU A 151 -18.30 10.25 -1.31
N ALA A 152 -18.46 9.56 -2.44
CA ALA A 152 -18.59 10.20 -3.74
C ALA A 152 -19.99 10.77 -4.01
N GLN A 153 -20.97 10.47 -3.14
CA GLN A 153 -22.29 11.10 -3.25
C GLN A 153 -22.19 12.58 -2.89
N PRO A 154 -22.96 13.47 -3.55
CA PRO A 154 -23.01 14.87 -3.19
C PRO A 154 -23.33 15.06 -1.70
N ILE A 155 -22.70 16.03 -1.09
CA ILE A 155 -22.99 16.44 0.29
C ILE A 155 -24.22 17.36 0.26
N ASP A 156 -25.21 17.08 1.11
CA ASP A 156 -26.38 17.93 1.24
C ASP A 156 -25.98 19.37 1.58
N VAL A 157 -26.49 20.30 0.81
CA VAL A 157 -26.30 21.75 1.01
C VAL A 157 -27.62 22.44 1.19
N VAL A 158 -27.63 23.55 1.92
CA VAL A 158 -28.84 24.36 2.09
C VAL A 158 -29.16 25.07 0.77
N ALA A 159 -30.37 24.86 0.25
CA ALA A 159 -30.83 25.51 -0.95
C ALA A 159 -30.96 27.04 -0.75
N TYR A 160 -30.53 27.81 -1.73
CA TYR A 160 -30.69 29.24 -1.74
C TYR A 160 -31.48 29.66 -3.01
N PRO A 161 -32.49 30.56 -2.91
CA PRO A 161 -33.29 30.93 -4.06
C PRO A 161 -32.47 31.53 -5.21
N GLY A 162 -32.57 30.93 -6.39
CA GLY A 162 -31.86 31.38 -7.60
C GLY A 162 -30.45 30.80 -7.76
N GLU A 163 -30.03 29.87 -6.89
CA GLU A 163 -28.74 29.16 -6.96
C GLU A 163 -28.93 27.66 -7.02
N GLU A 164 -28.05 26.99 -7.77
CA GLU A 164 -27.87 25.52 -7.75
C GLU A 164 -26.51 25.23 -7.12
N ASN A 165 -26.51 24.81 -5.87
CA ASN A 165 -25.28 24.59 -5.09
C ASN A 165 -25.03 23.09 -4.91
N GLU A 166 -23.82 22.65 -5.16
CA GLU A 166 -23.36 21.27 -4.92
C GLU A 166 -22.04 21.28 -4.14
N SER A 167 -21.84 20.27 -3.28
CA SER A 167 -20.60 20.06 -2.56
C SER A 167 -20.10 18.62 -2.74
N HIS A 168 -18.87 18.49 -3.21
CA HIS A 168 -18.25 17.18 -3.47
C HIS A 168 -16.89 17.07 -2.83
N LEU A 169 -16.54 15.86 -2.37
CA LEU A 169 -15.16 15.50 -1.99
C LEU A 169 -14.36 15.17 -3.23
N ILE A 170 -13.19 15.78 -3.36
CA ILE A 170 -12.28 15.56 -4.49
C ILE A 170 -10.93 14.98 -4.02
N PRO A 171 -10.26 14.16 -4.85
CA PRO A 171 -8.90 13.72 -4.57
C PRO A 171 -7.91 14.90 -4.61
N ILE A 172 -6.84 14.80 -3.84
CA ILE A 172 -5.89 15.91 -3.65
C ILE A 172 -4.57 15.73 -4.41
N GLY A 173 -4.26 14.55 -4.94
CA GLY A 173 -3.06 14.32 -5.75
C GLY A 173 -2.26 13.09 -5.35
N ALA A 174 -0.94 13.15 -5.57
CA ALA A 174 -0.01 12.09 -5.26
C ALA A 174 0.49 12.18 -3.79
N GLY A 175 0.59 11.05 -3.13
CA GLY A 175 1.09 10.96 -1.76
C GLY A 175 2.11 9.86 -1.55
N VAL A 176 2.69 9.83 -0.36
CA VAL A 176 3.67 8.84 0.09
C VAL A 176 3.08 8.01 1.21
N VAL A 177 3.29 6.71 1.15
CA VAL A 177 2.86 5.74 2.16
C VAL A 177 4.09 5.06 2.74
N ILE A 178 4.27 5.17 4.05
CA ILE A 178 5.43 4.63 4.78
C ILE A 178 4.89 3.73 5.90
N PRO A 179 4.59 2.45 5.59
CA PRO A 179 4.03 1.50 6.54
C PRO A 179 5.09 0.93 7.49
N PRO A 180 4.69 0.38 8.64
CA PRO A 180 5.58 -0.28 9.60
C PRO A 180 5.91 -1.71 9.15
N TRP A 181 6.82 -2.35 9.90
CA TRP A 181 7.24 -3.74 9.66
C TRP A 181 6.41 -4.77 10.42
N ASN A 182 5.72 -4.38 11.49
CA ASN A 182 5.04 -5.33 12.41
C ASN A 182 3.64 -5.75 11.94
N PHE A 183 2.98 -4.94 11.10
CA PHE A 183 1.77 -5.27 10.33
C PHE A 183 2.05 -4.94 8.85
N PRO A 184 2.93 -5.74 8.22
CA PRO A 184 3.57 -5.34 6.97
C PRO A 184 2.64 -5.41 5.77
N LEU A 185 1.52 -6.12 5.86
CA LEU A 185 0.50 -6.17 4.82
C LEU A 185 -0.75 -5.38 5.19
N ALA A 186 -1.34 -5.57 6.39
CA ALA A 186 -2.58 -4.90 6.77
C ALA A 186 -2.44 -3.38 6.75
N ILE A 187 -1.44 -2.84 7.47
CA ILE A 187 -1.26 -1.40 7.55
C ILE A 187 -0.77 -0.84 6.21
N LEU A 188 0.08 -1.56 5.47
CA LEU A 188 0.45 -1.17 4.12
C LEU A 188 -0.78 -1.03 3.22
N ALA A 189 -1.63 -2.06 3.17
CA ALA A 189 -2.86 -2.06 2.37
C ALA A 189 -3.80 -0.94 2.82
N GLY A 190 -4.08 -0.83 4.12
CA GLY A 190 -4.96 0.19 4.67
C GLY A 190 -4.51 1.61 4.32
N MET A 191 -3.22 1.91 4.51
CA MET A 191 -2.65 3.23 4.23
C MET A 191 -2.55 3.56 2.74
N ALA A 192 -2.34 2.56 1.87
CA ALA A 192 -2.23 2.75 0.42
C ALA A 192 -3.61 2.81 -0.24
N ILE A 193 -4.50 1.88 0.12
CA ILE A 193 -5.79 1.71 -0.57
C ILE A 193 -6.80 2.78 -0.19
N GLY A 194 -6.79 3.31 1.03
CA GLY A 194 -7.68 4.40 1.44
C GLY A 194 -7.58 5.62 0.51
N PRO A 195 -6.39 6.23 0.33
CA PRO A 195 -6.19 7.31 -0.63
C PRO A 195 -6.53 6.92 -2.07
N VAL A 196 -6.13 5.72 -2.51
CA VAL A 196 -6.36 5.24 -3.88
C VAL A 196 -7.85 5.08 -4.17
N ALA A 197 -8.62 4.58 -3.22
CA ALA A 197 -10.09 4.50 -3.30
C ALA A 197 -10.72 5.88 -3.49
N ALA A 198 -10.19 6.89 -2.79
CA ALA A 198 -10.62 8.28 -2.91
C ALA A 198 -10.19 8.97 -4.21
N GLY A 199 -9.41 8.30 -5.07
CA GLY A 199 -8.96 8.83 -6.36
C GLY A 199 -7.57 9.46 -6.35
N ASN A 200 -6.82 9.34 -5.26
CA ASN A 200 -5.40 9.73 -5.19
C ASN A 200 -4.49 8.63 -5.73
N THR A 201 -3.21 8.96 -5.89
CA THR A 201 -2.16 8.01 -6.24
C THR A 201 -1.07 8.00 -5.18
N VAL A 202 -0.33 6.89 -5.08
CA VAL A 202 0.64 6.72 -3.99
C VAL A 202 1.96 6.12 -4.43
N VAL A 203 3.02 6.54 -3.73
CA VAL A 203 4.32 5.87 -3.70
C VAL A 203 4.44 5.14 -2.37
N VAL A 204 4.55 3.84 -2.40
CA VAL A 204 4.70 2.98 -1.22
C VAL A 204 6.17 2.72 -0.97
N LYS A 205 6.69 3.24 0.15
CA LYS A 205 8.02 2.95 0.66
C LYS A 205 7.90 1.95 1.82
N PRO A 206 8.01 0.65 1.59
CA PRO A 206 7.89 -0.35 2.65
C PRO A 206 9.00 -0.22 3.69
N ALA A 207 8.81 -0.81 4.86
CA ALA A 207 9.88 -0.98 5.82
C ALA A 207 11.01 -1.84 5.21
N SER A 208 12.25 -1.50 5.49
CA SER A 208 13.42 -2.20 4.91
C SER A 208 13.55 -3.65 5.42
N THR A 209 12.89 -3.99 6.52
CA THR A 209 12.88 -5.33 7.11
C THR A 209 11.80 -6.24 6.54
N THR A 210 10.80 -5.69 5.85
CA THR A 210 9.67 -6.44 5.27
C THR A 210 9.33 -5.97 3.86
N PRO A 211 10.31 -5.92 2.93
CA PRO A 211 10.07 -5.47 1.58
C PRO A 211 9.38 -6.54 0.71
N ILE A 212 9.51 -7.83 1.05
CA ILE A 212 9.04 -8.91 0.17
C ILE A 212 7.52 -9.04 0.21
N ILE A 213 6.89 -8.99 1.38
CA ILE A 213 5.42 -8.99 1.46
C ILE A 213 4.80 -7.77 0.73
N ALA A 214 5.49 -6.62 0.76
CA ALA A 214 5.07 -5.45 0.00
C ALA A 214 5.21 -5.67 -1.52
N ALA A 215 6.25 -6.39 -1.97
CA ALA A 215 6.37 -6.80 -3.37
C ALA A 215 5.25 -7.77 -3.77
N LYS A 216 4.88 -8.72 -2.89
CA LYS A 216 3.74 -9.62 -3.11
C LYS A 216 2.42 -8.88 -3.21
N PHE A 217 2.23 -7.84 -2.38
CA PHE A 217 1.08 -6.95 -2.53
C PHE A 217 1.08 -6.24 -3.90
N MET A 218 2.24 -5.76 -4.37
CA MET A 218 2.33 -5.12 -5.68
C MET A 218 2.01 -6.07 -6.85
N GLU A 219 2.42 -7.35 -6.77
CA GLU A 219 2.00 -8.38 -7.74
C GLU A 219 0.47 -8.48 -7.83
N LEU A 220 -0.22 -8.45 -6.68
CA LEU A 220 -1.69 -8.49 -6.62
C LEU A 220 -2.34 -7.22 -7.16
N VAL A 221 -1.76 -6.06 -6.90
CA VAL A 221 -2.20 -4.76 -7.45
C VAL A 221 -2.15 -4.80 -8.98
N GLN A 222 -1.06 -5.30 -9.55
CA GLN A 222 -0.91 -5.46 -11.01
C GLN A 222 -1.94 -6.47 -11.56
N ALA A 223 -2.11 -7.63 -10.92
CA ALA A 223 -3.07 -8.66 -11.32
C ALA A 223 -4.54 -8.17 -11.20
N ALA A 224 -4.82 -7.27 -10.26
CA ALA A 224 -6.13 -6.63 -10.13
C ALA A 224 -6.41 -5.64 -11.26
N GLY A 225 -5.38 -5.22 -12.02
CA GLY A 225 -5.49 -4.37 -13.19
C GLY A 225 -5.56 -2.88 -12.85
N PHE A 226 -4.96 -2.46 -11.73
CA PHE A 226 -4.79 -1.04 -11.47
C PHE A 226 -3.95 -0.40 -12.59
N PRO A 227 -4.31 0.80 -13.05
CA PRO A 227 -3.49 1.50 -14.02
C PRO A 227 -2.07 1.74 -13.49
N PRO A 228 -1.05 1.60 -14.35
CA PRO A 228 0.34 1.84 -13.97
C PRO A 228 0.53 3.22 -13.34
N GLY A 229 1.30 3.30 -12.27
CA GLY A 229 1.59 4.54 -11.56
C GLY A 229 0.54 4.96 -10.50
N VAL A 230 -0.62 4.31 -10.43
CA VAL A 230 -1.61 4.56 -9.36
C VAL A 230 -1.02 4.16 -8.00
N ILE A 231 -0.33 3.03 -7.97
CA ILE A 231 0.46 2.56 -6.82
C ILE A 231 1.85 2.24 -7.36
N ASN A 232 2.89 2.83 -6.77
CA ASN A 232 4.28 2.59 -7.11
C ASN A 232 4.97 1.91 -5.91
N TYR A 233 5.81 0.91 -6.15
CA TYR A 233 6.56 0.20 -5.12
C TYR A 233 8.01 0.67 -5.12
N LEU A 234 8.42 1.32 -4.04
CA LEU A 234 9.71 1.99 -3.92
C LEU A 234 10.45 1.56 -2.64
N PRO A 235 10.99 0.34 -2.56
CA PRO A 235 11.85 -0.06 -1.46
C PRO A 235 13.13 0.79 -1.46
N GLY A 236 13.53 1.25 -0.28
CA GLY A 236 14.70 2.13 -0.14
C GLY A 236 14.98 2.42 1.33
N ALA A 237 16.23 2.74 1.64
CA ALA A 237 16.61 3.15 2.99
C ALA A 237 15.93 4.48 3.35
N GLY A 238 15.32 4.54 4.55
CA GLY A 238 14.65 5.75 5.01
C GLY A 238 15.58 6.97 5.09
N SER A 239 16.87 6.73 5.39
CA SER A 239 17.90 7.77 5.44
C SER A 239 18.27 8.33 4.06
N GLU A 240 17.96 7.62 2.97
CA GLU A 240 18.33 8.03 1.61
C GLU A 240 17.15 8.65 0.86
N ILE A 241 15.99 8.01 0.91
CA ILE A 241 14.84 8.44 0.11
C ILE A 241 13.70 9.02 0.95
N GLY A 242 13.71 8.84 2.28
CA GLY A 242 12.60 9.27 3.14
C GLY A 242 12.37 10.77 3.07
N ASP A 243 13.42 11.55 3.30
CA ASP A 243 13.33 13.01 3.25
C ASP A 243 13.04 13.52 1.83
N VAL A 244 13.61 12.91 0.79
CA VAL A 244 13.34 13.27 -0.60
C VAL A 244 11.84 13.15 -0.92
N LEU A 245 11.22 12.04 -0.53
CA LEU A 245 9.78 11.81 -0.73
C LEU A 245 8.91 12.80 0.06
N VAL A 246 9.28 13.08 1.32
CA VAL A 246 8.52 14.00 2.19
C VAL A 246 8.64 15.44 1.72
N ASP A 247 9.86 15.87 1.35
CA ASP A 247 10.13 17.26 0.94
C ASP A 247 9.69 17.57 -0.49
N HIS A 248 9.56 16.57 -1.35
CA HIS A 248 9.24 16.79 -2.76
C HIS A 248 8.06 17.77 -2.91
N PRO A 249 8.20 18.88 -3.68
CA PRO A 249 7.21 19.96 -3.73
C PRO A 249 5.83 19.50 -4.23
N ARG A 250 5.79 18.39 -4.94
CA ARG A 250 4.53 17.80 -5.46
C ARG A 250 3.97 16.68 -4.58
N THR A 251 4.61 16.30 -3.47
CA THR A 251 4.00 15.41 -2.48
C THR A 251 2.87 16.13 -1.77
N ARG A 252 1.65 15.60 -1.86
CA ARG A 252 0.42 16.21 -1.30
C ARG A 252 0.13 15.76 0.11
N PHE A 253 0.43 14.51 0.40
CA PHE A 253 0.23 13.93 1.73
C PHE A 253 1.27 12.83 2.00
N VAL A 254 1.49 12.59 3.28
CA VAL A 254 2.32 11.49 3.77
C VAL A 254 1.50 10.72 4.79
N ASN A 255 1.24 9.44 4.52
CA ASN A 255 0.67 8.51 5.47
C ASN A 255 1.82 7.73 6.11
N PHE A 256 1.99 7.85 7.41
CA PHE A 256 3.07 7.21 8.15
C PHE A 256 2.54 6.47 9.38
N THR A 257 3.06 5.28 9.59
CA THR A 257 2.94 4.56 10.86
C THR A 257 4.29 3.96 11.21
N GLY A 258 4.76 4.20 12.44
CA GLY A 258 6.06 3.74 12.91
C GLY A 258 6.50 4.41 14.21
N SER A 259 7.80 4.66 14.37
CA SER A 259 8.31 5.28 15.59
C SER A 259 7.88 6.75 15.74
N LYS A 260 7.66 7.17 16.97
CA LYS A 260 7.32 8.56 17.31
C LYS A 260 8.36 9.55 16.74
N GLU A 261 9.63 9.22 16.83
CA GLU A 261 10.72 10.07 16.34
C GLU A 261 10.62 10.35 14.84
N VAL A 262 10.42 9.29 14.04
CA VAL A 262 10.25 9.42 12.58
C VAL A 262 8.96 10.17 12.25
N GLY A 263 7.87 9.90 12.97
CA GLY A 263 6.59 10.59 12.74
C GLY A 263 6.70 12.10 13.01
N LEU A 264 7.33 12.51 14.12
CA LEU A 264 7.57 13.92 14.42
C LEU A 264 8.46 14.60 13.36
N ARG A 265 9.52 13.92 12.88
CA ARG A 265 10.35 14.41 11.79
C ARG A 265 9.54 14.60 10.49
N ILE A 266 8.69 13.65 10.12
CA ILE A 266 7.83 13.77 8.94
C ILE A 266 6.86 14.94 9.09
N ALA A 267 6.23 15.11 10.25
CA ALA A 267 5.31 16.21 10.53
C ALA A 267 6.00 17.57 10.40
N GLU A 268 7.19 17.72 11.02
CA GLU A 268 8.01 18.92 10.93
C GLU A 268 8.38 19.25 9.49
N ARG A 269 8.94 18.28 8.74
CA ARG A 269 9.35 18.47 7.34
C ARG A 269 8.17 18.80 6.44
N SER A 270 7.04 18.14 6.64
CA SER A 270 5.81 18.39 5.86
C SER A 270 5.26 19.80 6.05
N ALA A 271 5.54 20.44 7.21
CA ALA A 271 5.14 21.82 7.48
C ALA A 271 6.02 22.86 6.79
N HIS A 272 7.23 22.49 6.35
CA HIS A 272 8.13 23.39 5.62
C HIS A 272 7.72 23.48 4.16
N VAL A 273 7.39 24.69 3.69
CA VAL A 273 7.05 24.95 2.29
C VAL A 273 8.32 24.92 1.45
N GLN A 274 8.34 24.04 0.46
CA GLN A 274 9.46 23.87 -0.46
C GLN A 274 9.34 24.84 -1.66
N PRO A 275 10.47 25.24 -2.28
CA PRO A 275 10.43 26.00 -3.52
C PRO A 275 9.59 25.30 -4.61
N GLY A 276 8.67 26.02 -5.23
CA GLY A 276 7.77 25.47 -6.27
C GLY A 276 6.58 24.68 -5.73
N GLN A 277 6.43 24.54 -4.42
CA GLN A 277 5.26 23.90 -3.82
C GLN A 277 4.02 24.78 -3.96
N LEU A 278 2.95 24.22 -4.54
CA LEU A 278 1.70 24.94 -4.77
C LEU A 278 0.68 24.78 -3.64
N TRP A 279 0.77 23.71 -2.83
CA TRP A 279 -0.22 23.37 -1.80
C TRP A 279 0.46 22.93 -0.51
N LEU A 280 -0.17 23.18 0.60
CA LEU A 280 0.27 22.62 1.89
C LEU A 280 0.20 21.09 1.87
N LYS A 281 1.22 20.45 2.42
CA LYS A 281 1.23 18.99 2.62
C LYS A 281 0.42 18.62 3.86
N ARG A 282 -0.08 17.39 3.87
CA ARG A 282 -0.75 16.79 5.03
C ARG A 282 0.06 15.57 5.47
N ALA A 283 0.38 15.49 6.76
CA ALA A 283 0.97 14.31 7.38
C ALA A 283 -0.08 13.65 8.30
N PHE A 284 -0.25 12.35 8.20
CA PHE A 284 -1.19 11.54 8.95
C PHE A 284 -0.48 10.41 9.68
#